data_5a9780c81bb80f29fee0ac057c924a8e
#
_entry.id   5a9780c81bb80f29fee0ac057c924a8e
#
_cell.length_a   1.000
_cell.length_b   1.000
_cell.length_c   1.000
_cell.angle_alpha   90.00
_cell.angle_beta   90.00
_cell.angle_gamma   90.00
#
_symmetry.space_group_name_H-M   'P 1'
#
loop_
_entity.id
_entity.type
_entity.pdbx_description
1 polymer ?
#
loop_
_entity_poly.entity_id
_entity_poly.type
_entity_poly.pdbx_seq_one_letter_code
_entity_poly.pdbx_strand_id
1 'polypeptide(L)'
;MIAAHGAARLPEVEVDSYNVEVKDNEGFIGDRASKGAFRDIVENLRKSMRKNGDDPFGDTASEDLTKKQFDDALAKGDHEAAGVVQGAVEDYSQELALIIKRYLKLKAWKDTERVVIGGGFRGSRVGEIAIGRTSVILKADGTDIELVPIRNEPDEAGLIGAAHLAPKWLFRGFDAILGIDIGGTNIRAGVIDLNLKKAPDLSKACVWKHELWRHAEEKKVDREDAVDWLVETLKKLIAAADKEKLKLAPFIGIGCPGMIEPDGSIERGAQNLPGNWESSKFNLPLLLHKAIPKIGDEDTAIVMHNDAVVQGLSEAPFMTDVHSWGS
;
A
#
# COMPACT_ATOMS: atom_id res chain seq x y z
N MET A 1 -2.11 1.24 26.25
CA MET A 1 -2.12 -0.20 25.88
C MET A 1 -1.76 -0.27 24.41
N ILE A 2 -0.96 -1.22 23.98
CA ILE A 2 -0.69 -1.46 22.55
C ILE A 2 -1.92 -2.17 21.98
N ALA A 3 -2.36 -1.81 20.77
CA ALA A 3 -3.52 -2.44 20.13
C ALA A 3 -3.24 -3.92 19.81
N ALA A 4 -4.28 -4.75 19.79
CA ALA A 4 -4.19 -6.11 19.27
C ALA A 4 -3.95 -6.08 17.76
N HIS A 5 -3.54 -7.20 17.18
CA HIS A 5 -3.45 -7.33 15.73
C HIS A 5 -4.85 -7.13 15.11
N GLY A 6 -4.92 -6.55 13.92
CA GLY A 6 -6.17 -6.30 13.20
C GLY A 6 -7.23 -5.47 13.94
N ALA A 7 -6.83 -4.72 14.98
CA ALA A 7 -7.77 -4.02 15.84
C ALA A 7 -8.52 -2.91 15.10
N ALA A 8 -9.84 -2.84 15.27
CA ALA A 8 -10.66 -1.76 14.75
C ALA A 8 -10.29 -0.39 15.33
N ARG A 9 -9.82 -0.34 16.58
CA ARG A 9 -9.36 0.90 17.20
C ARG A 9 -7.85 0.92 17.33
N LEU A 10 -7.22 1.78 16.58
CA LEU A 10 -5.79 2.07 16.59
C LEU A 10 -5.51 3.37 17.38
N PRO A 11 -4.25 3.71 17.69
CA PRO A 11 -3.94 4.86 18.53
C PRO A 11 -4.48 6.21 18.05
N GLU A 12 -4.60 6.39 16.74
CA GLU A 12 -4.98 7.66 16.11
C GLU A 12 -6.20 7.53 15.19
N VAL A 13 -6.65 6.32 14.90
CA VAL A 13 -7.72 6.08 13.93
C VAL A 13 -8.67 4.98 14.38
N GLU A 14 -9.90 5.04 13.94
CA GLU A 14 -10.87 3.95 14.00
C GLU A 14 -11.07 3.36 12.60
N VAL A 15 -11.00 2.04 12.48
CA VAL A 15 -11.10 1.31 11.21
C VAL A 15 -12.46 0.64 11.17
N ASP A 16 -13.39 1.20 10.41
CA ASP A 16 -14.74 0.66 10.28
C ASP A 16 -14.78 -0.64 9.50
N SER A 17 -13.95 -0.72 8.46
CA SER A 17 -13.84 -1.91 7.62
C SER A 17 -12.57 -1.89 6.79
N TYR A 18 -12.09 -3.06 6.42
CA TYR A 18 -10.99 -3.24 5.47
C TYR A 18 -11.19 -4.54 4.70
N ASN A 19 -10.42 -4.73 3.64
CA ASN A 19 -10.52 -5.89 2.74
C ASN A 19 -11.96 -6.11 2.22
N VAL A 20 -12.65 -5.00 1.90
CA VAL A 20 -14.05 -5.04 1.42
C VAL A 20 -14.07 -5.50 -0.02
N GLU A 21 -14.66 -6.67 -0.24
CA GLU A 21 -14.80 -7.26 -1.58
C GLU A 21 -16.19 -7.00 -2.14
N VAL A 22 -16.25 -6.27 -3.25
CA VAL A 22 -17.50 -6.09 -4.02
C VAL A 22 -17.37 -6.83 -5.33
N LYS A 23 -18.35 -7.67 -5.64
CA LYS A 23 -18.39 -8.46 -6.88
C LYS A 23 -19.56 -8.05 -7.78
N ASP A 24 -19.38 -8.20 -9.07
CA ASP A 24 -20.42 -8.22 -10.06
C ASP A 24 -20.27 -9.47 -10.97
N ASN A 25 -20.94 -9.45 -12.13
CA ASN A 25 -20.92 -10.58 -13.06
C ASN A 25 -19.54 -10.83 -13.70
N GLU A 26 -18.61 -9.86 -13.61
CA GLU A 26 -17.26 -9.90 -14.19
C GLU A 26 -16.19 -10.20 -13.13
N GLY A 27 -16.57 -10.33 -11.85
CA GLY A 27 -15.65 -10.60 -10.75
C GLY A 27 -15.55 -9.48 -9.73
N PHE A 28 -14.39 -9.34 -9.09
CA PHE A 28 -14.15 -8.26 -8.13
C PHE A 28 -14.02 -6.92 -8.83
N ILE A 29 -14.86 -5.95 -8.46
CA ILE A 29 -14.81 -4.62 -9.08
C ILE A 29 -13.49 -3.89 -8.83
N GLY A 30 -12.84 -4.14 -7.67
CA GLY A 30 -11.55 -3.55 -7.32
C GLY A 30 -10.41 -3.92 -8.27
N ASP A 31 -10.46 -5.10 -8.88
CA ASP A 31 -9.44 -5.56 -9.83
C ASP A 31 -9.34 -4.62 -11.04
N ARG A 32 -10.46 -4.00 -11.43
CA ARG A 32 -10.53 -3.04 -12.54
C ARG A 32 -9.91 -1.67 -12.25
N ALA A 33 -9.56 -1.39 -10.99
CA ALA A 33 -8.79 -0.23 -10.56
C ALA A 33 -7.28 -0.52 -10.43
N SER A 34 -6.83 -1.70 -10.83
CA SER A 34 -5.44 -2.11 -10.71
C SER A 34 -4.55 -1.53 -11.83
N LYS A 35 -3.22 -1.57 -11.60
CA LYS A 35 -2.23 -1.30 -12.64
C LYS A 35 -2.36 -2.28 -13.82
N GLY A 36 -2.75 -3.53 -13.56
CA GLY A 36 -3.02 -4.53 -14.59
C GLY A 36 -4.16 -4.09 -15.49
N ALA A 37 -5.29 -3.68 -14.91
CA ALA A 37 -6.45 -3.20 -15.67
C ALA A 37 -6.12 -2.02 -16.59
N PHE A 38 -5.32 -1.06 -16.14
CA PHE A 38 -4.85 0.02 -17.02
C PHE A 38 -4.07 -0.51 -18.23
N ARG A 39 -3.19 -1.48 -18.03
CA ARG A 39 -2.41 -2.11 -19.10
C ARG A 39 -3.26 -2.93 -20.06
N ASP A 40 -4.31 -3.58 -19.56
CA ASP A 40 -5.28 -4.29 -20.39
C ASP A 40 -6.07 -3.33 -21.27
N ILE A 41 -6.43 -2.16 -20.78
CA ILE A 41 -7.06 -1.09 -21.59
C ILE A 41 -6.09 -0.65 -22.70
N VAL A 42 -4.83 -0.35 -22.35
CA VAL A 42 -3.79 0.01 -23.34
C VAL A 42 -3.65 -1.10 -24.39
N GLU A 43 -3.60 -2.37 -23.98
CA GLU A 43 -3.48 -3.51 -24.92
C GLU A 43 -4.68 -3.60 -25.86
N ASN A 44 -5.89 -3.35 -25.37
CA ASN A 44 -7.09 -3.37 -26.21
C ASN A 44 -7.07 -2.29 -27.28
N LEU A 45 -6.59 -1.07 -26.95
CA LEU A 45 -6.41 0.01 -27.90
C LEU A 45 -5.34 -0.35 -28.95
N ARG A 46 -4.19 -0.85 -28.52
CA ARG A 46 -3.10 -1.29 -29.37
C ARG A 46 -3.48 -2.43 -30.32
N LYS A 47 -4.24 -3.40 -29.83
CA LYS A 47 -4.78 -4.48 -30.67
C LYS A 47 -5.61 -3.95 -31.83
N SER A 48 -6.39 -2.93 -31.60
CA SER A 48 -7.20 -2.30 -32.65
C SER A 48 -6.34 -1.56 -33.68
N MET A 49 -5.25 -0.92 -33.25
CA MET A 49 -4.29 -0.26 -34.13
C MET A 49 -3.52 -1.27 -34.97
N ARG A 50 -2.97 -2.32 -34.38
CA ARG A 50 -2.21 -3.38 -35.08
C ARG A 50 -2.99 -4.06 -36.20
N LYS A 51 -4.33 -4.04 -36.17
CA LYS A 51 -5.15 -4.58 -37.24
C LYS A 51 -5.15 -3.71 -38.51
N ASN A 52 -4.90 -2.42 -38.37
CA ASN A 52 -5.11 -1.43 -39.41
C ASN A 52 -3.87 -0.55 -39.67
N GLY A 53 -2.80 -0.73 -38.96
CA GLY A 53 -1.60 0.08 -39.04
C GLY A 53 -0.49 -0.37 -38.11
N ASP A 54 0.46 0.51 -37.85
CA ASP A 54 1.57 0.28 -36.98
C ASP A 54 1.20 0.57 -35.50
N ASP A 55 1.84 -0.16 -34.58
CA ASP A 55 1.71 0.04 -33.16
C ASP A 55 2.72 1.10 -32.69
N PRO A 56 2.30 2.22 -32.09
CA PRO A 56 3.22 3.30 -31.69
C PRO A 56 4.18 2.90 -30.56
N PHE A 57 3.93 1.76 -29.87
CA PHE A 57 4.84 1.19 -28.88
C PHE A 57 5.67 0.01 -29.43
N GLY A 58 5.58 -0.26 -30.72
CA GLY A 58 6.30 -1.33 -31.40
C GLY A 58 6.00 -2.70 -30.83
N ASP A 59 7.02 -3.56 -30.72
CA ASP A 59 6.89 -4.94 -30.26
C ASP A 59 6.88 -5.11 -28.73
N THR A 60 7.04 -4.03 -27.97
CA THR A 60 7.01 -4.10 -26.50
C THR A 60 5.63 -4.51 -26.02
N ALA A 61 5.52 -5.61 -25.27
CA ALA A 61 4.24 -6.03 -24.70
C ALA A 61 3.68 -4.97 -23.72
N SER A 62 2.35 -4.81 -23.68
CA SER A 62 1.73 -3.80 -22.82
C SER A 62 2.01 -4.03 -21.33
N GLU A 63 2.20 -5.27 -20.93
CA GLU A 63 2.59 -5.66 -19.56
C GLU A 63 4.01 -5.23 -19.20
N ASP A 64 4.91 -5.08 -20.18
CA ASP A 64 6.31 -4.67 -20.01
C ASP A 64 6.50 -3.16 -20.10
N LEU A 65 5.48 -2.41 -20.56
CA LEU A 65 5.57 -0.97 -20.64
C LEU A 65 5.75 -0.36 -19.24
N THR A 66 6.77 0.45 -19.09
CA THR A 66 7.09 1.13 -17.83
C THR A 66 6.25 2.40 -17.65
N LYS A 67 6.10 2.86 -16.40
CA LYS A 67 5.48 4.17 -16.11
C LYS A 67 6.13 5.29 -16.91
N LYS A 68 7.47 5.27 -16.99
CA LYS A 68 8.23 6.28 -17.74
C LYS A 68 7.88 6.29 -19.21
N GLN A 69 7.68 5.13 -19.84
CA GLN A 69 7.28 5.07 -21.25
C GLN A 69 5.90 5.68 -21.49
N PHE A 70 4.95 5.45 -20.57
CA PHE A 70 3.64 6.12 -20.61
C PHE A 70 3.75 7.64 -20.43
N ASP A 71 4.53 8.09 -19.45
CA ASP A 71 4.76 9.52 -19.20
C ASP A 71 5.49 10.19 -20.37
N ASP A 72 6.50 9.53 -20.96
CA ASP A 72 7.23 10.01 -22.11
C ASP A 72 6.33 10.07 -23.37
N ALA A 73 5.41 9.11 -23.55
CA ALA A 73 4.43 9.13 -24.64
C ALA A 73 3.53 10.36 -24.56
N LEU A 74 3.06 10.72 -23.36
CA LEU A 74 2.26 11.95 -23.18
C LEU A 74 3.07 13.23 -23.39
N ALA A 75 4.34 13.26 -22.98
CA ALA A 75 5.14 14.48 -22.95
C ALA A 75 5.92 14.73 -24.24
N LYS A 76 6.38 13.68 -24.92
CA LYS A 76 7.38 13.74 -25.99
C LYS A 76 7.14 12.72 -27.12
N GLY A 77 6.15 11.82 -26.92
CA GLY A 77 5.82 10.78 -27.89
C GLY A 77 5.22 11.35 -29.18
N ASP A 78 5.09 10.48 -30.16
CA ASP A 78 4.28 10.80 -31.31
C ASP A 78 2.81 10.94 -30.93
N HIS A 79 2.00 11.48 -31.86
CA HIS A 79 0.59 11.77 -31.59
C HIS A 79 -0.25 10.52 -31.36
N GLU A 80 0.12 9.38 -31.97
CA GLU A 80 -0.60 8.12 -31.83
C GLU A 80 -0.32 7.47 -30.48
N ALA A 81 0.95 7.44 -30.04
CA ALA A 81 1.31 6.97 -28.70
C ALA A 81 0.64 7.81 -27.61
N ALA A 82 0.64 9.13 -27.76
CA ALA A 82 -0.06 10.03 -26.86
C ALA A 82 -1.58 9.76 -26.86
N GLY A 83 -2.17 9.54 -28.04
CA GLY A 83 -3.58 9.22 -28.20
C GLY A 83 -3.99 7.92 -27.52
N VAL A 84 -3.17 6.86 -27.64
CA VAL A 84 -3.39 5.58 -26.93
C VAL A 84 -3.39 5.78 -25.42
N VAL A 85 -2.39 6.50 -24.87
CA VAL A 85 -2.31 6.73 -23.42
C VAL A 85 -3.46 7.61 -22.92
N GLN A 86 -3.84 8.65 -23.66
CA GLN A 86 -4.99 9.50 -23.31
C GLN A 86 -6.30 8.73 -23.32
N GLY A 87 -6.53 7.89 -24.34
CA GLY A 87 -7.69 7.01 -24.40
C GLY A 87 -7.75 6.05 -23.22
N ALA A 88 -6.61 5.44 -22.91
CA ALA A 88 -6.52 4.54 -21.75
C ALA A 88 -6.76 5.27 -20.41
N VAL A 89 -6.29 6.50 -20.25
CA VAL A 89 -6.56 7.34 -19.07
C VAL A 89 -8.06 7.64 -18.97
N GLU A 90 -8.73 7.97 -20.07
CA GLU A 90 -10.17 8.24 -20.06
C GLU A 90 -10.96 7.01 -19.64
N ASP A 91 -10.73 5.86 -20.29
CA ASP A 91 -11.46 4.62 -20.01
C ASP A 91 -11.22 4.15 -18.55
N TYR A 92 -9.98 4.20 -18.10
CA TYR A 92 -9.63 3.85 -16.72
C TYR A 92 -10.28 4.79 -15.70
N SER A 93 -10.33 6.09 -16.00
CA SER A 93 -10.94 7.09 -15.11
C SER A 93 -12.45 6.93 -15.00
N GLN A 94 -13.13 6.56 -16.09
CA GLN A 94 -14.54 6.22 -16.07
C GLN A 94 -14.81 5.00 -15.19
N GLU A 95 -14.01 3.95 -15.35
CA GLU A 95 -14.15 2.74 -14.55
C GLU A 95 -13.85 3.00 -13.06
N LEU A 96 -12.79 3.73 -12.74
CA LEU A 96 -12.45 4.10 -11.36
C LEU A 96 -13.57 4.92 -10.70
N ALA A 97 -14.20 5.85 -11.45
CA ALA A 97 -15.34 6.60 -10.94
C ALA A 97 -16.54 5.70 -10.65
N LEU A 98 -16.83 4.72 -11.52
CA LEU A 98 -17.88 3.73 -11.29
C LEU A 98 -17.61 2.88 -10.04
N ILE A 99 -16.38 2.44 -9.87
CA ILE A 99 -15.95 1.66 -8.69
C ILE A 99 -16.16 2.48 -7.42
N ILE A 100 -15.66 3.71 -7.36
CA ILE A 100 -15.81 4.60 -6.20
C ILE A 100 -17.30 4.79 -5.88
N LYS A 101 -18.14 5.09 -6.87
CA LYS A 101 -19.59 5.24 -6.67
C LYS A 101 -20.27 3.98 -6.14
N ARG A 102 -19.76 2.79 -6.48
CA ARG A 102 -20.27 1.53 -5.93
C ARG A 102 -19.87 1.35 -4.47
N TYR A 103 -18.60 1.66 -4.10
CA TYR A 103 -18.16 1.61 -2.71
C TYR A 103 -18.91 2.61 -1.83
N LEU A 104 -19.15 3.83 -2.29
CA LEU A 104 -19.92 4.86 -1.56
C LEU A 104 -21.37 4.45 -1.24
N LYS A 105 -21.91 3.43 -1.90
CA LYS A 105 -23.22 2.85 -1.56
C LYS A 105 -23.17 1.85 -0.41
N LEU A 106 -21.99 1.42 0.00
CA LEU A 106 -21.84 0.51 1.14
C LEU A 106 -22.06 1.27 2.44
N LYS A 107 -22.64 0.58 3.44
CA LYS A 107 -22.91 1.18 4.76
C LYS A 107 -21.64 1.72 5.41
N ALA A 108 -20.52 1.00 5.29
CA ALA A 108 -19.23 1.39 5.86
C ALA A 108 -18.58 2.60 5.15
N TRP A 109 -19.09 3.00 3.96
CA TRP A 109 -18.56 4.10 3.18
C TRP A 109 -19.53 5.29 3.07
N LYS A 110 -20.68 5.21 3.80
CA LYS A 110 -21.79 6.14 3.62
C LYS A 110 -21.42 7.60 3.83
N ASP A 111 -20.61 7.89 4.83
CA ASP A 111 -20.26 9.26 5.23
C ASP A 111 -18.79 9.57 4.87
N THR A 112 -18.26 8.90 3.84
CA THR A 112 -16.90 9.14 3.35
C THR A 112 -16.82 10.50 2.68
N GLU A 113 -15.92 11.36 3.14
CA GLU A 113 -15.65 12.69 2.58
C GLU A 113 -14.43 12.68 1.65
N ARG A 114 -13.48 11.77 1.88
CA ARG A 114 -12.23 11.68 1.15
C ARG A 114 -11.86 10.25 0.80
N VAL A 115 -11.39 10.03 -0.43
CA VAL A 115 -10.79 8.78 -0.89
C VAL A 115 -9.32 9.04 -1.20
N VAL A 116 -8.43 8.33 -0.51
CA VAL A 116 -6.99 8.37 -0.76
C VAL A 116 -6.64 7.24 -1.73
N ILE A 117 -5.99 7.59 -2.84
CA ILE A 117 -5.56 6.62 -3.85
C ILE A 117 -4.06 6.37 -3.67
N GLY A 118 -3.73 5.14 -3.28
CA GLY A 118 -2.37 4.63 -3.16
C GLY A 118 -1.94 3.78 -4.34
N GLY A 119 -0.88 3.00 -4.11
CA GLY A 119 -0.35 2.03 -5.05
C GLY A 119 0.58 2.61 -6.12
N GLY A 120 1.27 1.70 -6.80
CA GLY A 120 2.36 2.04 -7.71
C GLY A 120 1.98 2.92 -8.92
N PHE A 121 0.70 2.96 -9.32
CA PHE A 121 0.24 3.77 -10.43
C PHE A 121 0.29 5.28 -10.12
N ARG A 122 0.03 5.65 -8.85
CA ARG A 122 0.07 7.04 -8.38
C ARG A 122 1.41 7.74 -8.65
N GLY A 123 2.52 7.03 -8.56
CA GLY A 123 3.87 7.58 -8.76
C GLY A 123 4.25 7.83 -10.23
N SER A 124 3.28 8.20 -11.09
CA SER A 124 3.51 8.54 -12.49
C SER A 124 2.60 9.70 -12.91
N ARG A 125 3.01 10.46 -13.93
CA ARG A 125 2.19 11.56 -14.47
C ARG A 125 0.86 11.05 -15.02
N VAL A 126 0.87 9.89 -15.67
CA VAL A 126 -0.34 9.22 -16.16
C VAL A 126 -1.29 8.91 -15.00
N GLY A 127 -0.78 8.38 -13.88
CA GLY A 127 -1.59 8.10 -12.69
C GLY A 127 -2.19 9.37 -12.07
N GLU A 128 -1.41 10.45 -11.96
CA GLU A 128 -1.92 11.74 -11.47
C GLU A 128 -3.05 12.28 -12.36
N ILE A 129 -2.88 12.20 -13.69
CA ILE A 129 -3.91 12.64 -14.65
C ILE A 129 -5.16 11.78 -14.52
N ALA A 130 -5.03 10.44 -14.37
CA ALA A 130 -6.15 9.54 -14.19
C ALA A 130 -6.93 9.86 -12.90
N ILE A 131 -6.26 10.10 -11.78
CA ILE A 131 -6.89 10.52 -10.51
C ILE A 131 -7.63 11.85 -10.70
N GLY A 132 -6.97 12.84 -11.31
CA GLY A 132 -7.57 14.14 -11.58
C GLY A 132 -8.78 14.03 -12.51
N ARG A 133 -8.70 13.22 -13.56
CA ARG A 133 -9.82 12.98 -14.48
C ARG A 133 -11.00 12.30 -13.78
N THR A 134 -10.72 11.29 -12.94
CA THR A 134 -11.74 10.63 -12.12
C THR A 134 -12.45 11.62 -11.20
N SER A 135 -11.69 12.53 -10.56
CA SER A 135 -12.26 13.59 -9.72
C SER A 135 -13.21 14.49 -10.50
N VAL A 136 -12.85 14.86 -11.73
CA VAL A 136 -13.72 15.68 -12.62
C VAL A 136 -15.01 14.93 -12.97
N ILE A 137 -14.93 13.63 -13.28
CA ILE A 137 -16.10 12.78 -13.60
C ILE A 137 -17.04 12.71 -12.39
N LEU A 138 -16.51 12.43 -11.20
CA LEU A 138 -17.31 12.34 -9.97
C LEU A 138 -18.01 13.66 -9.65
N LYS A 139 -17.31 14.79 -9.76
CA LYS A 139 -17.89 16.13 -9.55
C LYS A 139 -18.95 16.46 -10.58
N ALA A 140 -18.74 16.12 -11.85
CA ALA A 140 -19.71 16.34 -12.92
C ALA A 140 -21.02 15.56 -12.70
N ASP A 141 -20.91 14.37 -12.08
CA ASP A 141 -22.06 13.53 -11.69
C ASP A 141 -22.71 13.97 -10.37
N GLY A 142 -22.25 15.05 -9.73
CA GLY A 142 -22.75 15.53 -8.45
C GLY A 142 -22.34 14.68 -7.24
N THR A 143 -21.31 13.83 -7.39
CA THR A 143 -20.75 13.08 -6.27
C THR A 143 -19.77 13.96 -5.51
N ASP A 144 -20.15 14.37 -4.29
CA ASP A 144 -19.33 15.22 -3.42
C ASP A 144 -18.34 14.33 -2.63
N ILE A 145 -17.17 14.11 -3.21
CA ILE A 145 -16.09 13.33 -2.64
C ILE A 145 -14.75 13.94 -3.04
N GLU A 146 -13.86 14.11 -2.06
CA GLU A 146 -12.48 14.52 -2.33
C GLU A 146 -11.64 13.30 -2.71
N LEU A 147 -10.99 13.37 -3.87
CA LEU A 147 -10.11 12.33 -4.36
C LEU A 147 -8.68 12.84 -4.34
N VAL A 148 -7.82 12.21 -3.54
CA VAL A 148 -6.43 12.65 -3.36
C VAL A 148 -5.44 11.49 -3.56
N PRO A 149 -4.28 11.75 -4.19
CA PRO A 149 -3.21 10.76 -4.19
C PRO A 149 -2.57 10.67 -2.80
N ILE A 150 -2.16 9.47 -2.39
CA ILE A 150 -1.37 9.27 -1.17
C ILE A 150 -0.09 10.13 -1.23
N ARG A 151 0.28 10.78 -0.12
CA ARG A 151 1.41 11.73 -0.06
C ARG A 151 2.75 11.04 -0.14
N ASN A 152 2.91 10.00 0.67
CA ASN A 152 4.14 9.24 0.71
C ASN A 152 4.33 8.45 -0.58
N GLU A 153 5.58 8.21 -0.98
CA GLU A 153 5.86 7.34 -2.10
C GLU A 153 5.23 5.96 -1.86
N PRO A 154 4.60 5.35 -2.87
CA PRO A 154 3.89 4.07 -2.71
C PRO A 154 4.74 2.96 -2.11
N ASP A 155 6.05 2.98 -2.39
CA ASP A 155 7.02 1.99 -1.89
C ASP A 155 7.42 2.23 -0.42
N GLU A 156 7.09 3.38 0.15
CA GLU A 156 7.44 3.78 1.53
C GLU A 156 6.21 3.93 2.43
N ALA A 157 5.03 4.16 1.85
CA ALA A 157 3.81 4.46 2.60
C ALA A 157 3.45 3.36 3.62
N GLY A 158 3.57 2.07 3.25
CA GLY A 158 3.33 0.96 4.16
C GLY A 158 4.32 0.92 5.32
N LEU A 159 5.60 1.21 5.05
CA LEU A 159 6.63 1.27 6.09
C LEU A 159 6.40 2.45 7.04
N ILE A 160 6.10 3.64 6.51
CA ILE A 160 5.82 4.84 7.32
C ILE A 160 4.55 4.65 8.14
N GLY A 161 3.49 4.10 7.54
CA GLY A 161 2.24 3.81 8.22
C GLY A 161 2.36 2.84 9.38
N ALA A 162 3.35 1.94 9.34
CA ALA A 162 3.63 1.02 10.44
C ALA A 162 3.94 1.74 11.77
N ALA A 163 4.46 2.98 11.73
CA ALA A 163 4.70 3.79 12.93
C ALA A 163 3.41 4.19 13.66
N HIS A 164 2.28 4.22 12.96
CA HIS A 164 0.98 4.58 13.54
C HIS A 164 0.21 3.40 14.16
N LEU A 165 0.76 2.17 14.06
CA LEU A 165 0.18 1.00 14.72
C LEU A 165 0.39 0.97 16.24
N ALA A 166 1.32 1.78 16.76
CA ALA A 166 1.59 1.87 18.18
C ALA A 166 1.44 3.31 18.71
N PRO A 167 1.08 3.45 19.98
CA PRO A 167 0.93 4.77 20.58
C PRO A 167 2.29 5.46 20.70
N LYS A 168 2.32 6.76 20.44
CA LYS A 168 3.55 7.60 20.42
C LYS A 168 4.36 7.56 21.72
N TRP A 169 3.74 7.24 22.85
CA TRP A 169 4.48 7.12 24.13
C TRP A 169 5.51 5.97 24.10
N LEU A 170 5.27 4.91 23.29
CA LEU A 170 6.19 3.79 23.12
C LEU A 170 7.53 4.23 22.48
N PHE A 171 7.50 5.30 21.72
CA PHE A 171 8.65 5.81 20.98
C PHE A 171 9.47 6.86 21.73
N ARG A 172 9.10 7.19 22.98
CA ARG A 172 9.81 8.19 23.77
C ARG A 172 11.23 7.75 24.07
N GLY A 173 12.20 8.56 23.65
CA GLY A 173 13.62 8.27 23.86
C GLY A 173 14.26 7.41 22.74
N PHE A 174 13.49 7.03 21.74
CA PHE A 174 13.95 6.34 20.55
C PHE A 174 13.92 7.25 19.32
N ASP A 175 14.70 6.91 18.31
CA ASP A 175 14.81 7.68 17.07
C ASP A 175 14.00 7.02 15.94
N ALA A 176 13.90 5.68 15.95
CA ALA A 176 13.32 4.92 14.84
C ALA A 176 12.60 3.64 15.30
N ILE A 177 11.87 3.02 14.38
CA ILE A 177 11.22 1.72 14.52
C ILE A 177 11.60 0.80 13.35
N LEU A 178 11.25 -0.48 13.48
CA LEU A 178 11.20 -1.41 12.35
C LEU A 178 9.79 -1.48 11.77
N GLY A 179 9.70 -1.46 10.46
CA GLY A 179 8.46 -1.64 9.70
C GLY A 179 8.59 -2.74 8.67
N ILE A 180 7.48 -3.44 8.41
CA ILE A 180 7.34 -4.45 7.38
C ILE A 180 6.11 -4.11 6.55
N ASP A 181 6.25 -4.16 5.22
CA ASP A 181 5.18 -4.00 4.25
C ASP A 181 5.16 -5.23 3.33
N ILE A 182 4.15 -6.07 3.51
CA ILE A 182 3.96 -7.31 2.76
C ILE A 182 2.87 -7.06 1.72
N GLY A 183 3.19 -7.27 0.47
CA GLY A 183 2.26 -7.18 -0.64
C GLY A 183 2.30 -8.43 -1.51
N GLY A 184 1.32 -8.59 -2.39
CA GLY A 184 1.19 -9.77 -3.25
C GLY A 184 2.33 -9.97 -4.26
N THR A 185 3.19 -8.98 -4.49
CA THR A 185 4.33 -9.07 -5.41
C THR A 185 5.67 -8.79 -4.73
N ASN A 186 5.66 -8.00 -3.68
CA ASN A 186 6.86 -7.50 -3.02
C ASN A 186 6.72 -7.58 -1.50
N ILE A 187 7.81 -7.87 -0.83
CA ILE A 187 7.95 -7.74 0.62
C ILE A 187 9.04 -6.71 0.89
N ARG A 188 8.77 -5.77 1.80
CA ARG A 188 9.72 -4.75 2.24
C ARG A 188 9.89 -4.84 3.75
N ALA A 189 11.11 -4.63 4.22
CA ALA A 189 11.39 -4.39 5.63
C ALA A 189 12.33 -3.19 5.74
N GLY A 190 12.09 -2.31 6.70
CA GLY A 190 12.84 -1.07 6.80
C GLY A 190 12.93 -0.51 8.22
N VAL A 191 13.84 0.45 8.37
CA VAL A 191 13.96 1.32 9.52
C VAL A 191 13.31 2.66 9.19
N ILE A 192 12.37 3.07 10.00
CA ILE A 192 11.64 4.31 9.86
C ILE A 192 12.14 5.29 10.92
N ASP A 193 12.81 6.38 10.48
CA ASP A 193 13.15 7.51 11.33
C ASP A 193 11.87 8.26 11.68
N LEU A 194 11.54 8.31 12.96
CA LEU A 194 10.31 8.90 13.47
C LEU A 194 10.33 10.44 13.45
N ASN A 195 11.53 11.02 13.43
CA ASN A 195 11.72 12.48 13.42
C ASN A 195 10.88 13.24 14.48
N LEU A 196 10.62 12.64 15.65
CA LEU A 196 9.73 13.18 16.71
C LEU A 196 10.12 14.57 17.20
N LYS A 197 11.41 14.91 17.14
CA LYS A 197 11.88 16.25 17.50
C LYS A 197 11.44 17.32 16.50
N LYS A 198 11.26 16.94 15.24
CA LYS A 198 10.82 17.84 14.15
C LYS A 198 9.30 17.91 14.08
N ALA A 199 8.63 16.76 14.29
CA ALA A 199 7.18 16.63 14.21
C ALA A 199 6.70 15.52 15.15
N PRO A 200 6.14 15.87 16.33
CA PRO A 200 5.64 14.88 17.28
C PRO A 200 4.43 14.07 16.79
N ASP A 201 3.77 14.54 15.74
CA ASP A 201 2.64 13.89 15.07
C ASP A 201 3.05 12.85 14.03
N LEU A 202 4.36 12.59 13.86
CA LEU A 202 4.94 11.69 12.84
C LEU A 202 4.80 12.19 11.40
N SER A 203 4.33 13.42 11.16
CA SER A 203 4.21 13.98 9.78
C SER A 203 5.55 14.14 9.05
N LYS A 204 6.67 13.97 9.77
CA LYS A 204 8.03 13.98 9.23
C LYS A 204 8.73 12.62 9.34
N ALA A 205 7.99 11.57 9.70
CA ALA A 205 8.53 10.22 9.65
C ALA A 205 8.94 9.87 8.20
N CYS A 206 10.07 9.20 8.06
CA CYS A 206 10.58 8.82 6.74
C CYS A 206 11.36 7.51 6.81
N VAL A 207 11.47 6.83 5.70
CA VAL A 207 12.27 5.62 5.60
C VAL A 207 13.74 5.99 5.59
N TRP A 208 14.48 5.57 6.64
CA TRP A 208 15.93 5.76 6.71
C TRP A 208 16.65 4.74 5.83
N LYS A 209 16.23 3.47 5.88
CA LYS A 209 16.78 2.37 5.10
C LYS A 209 15.75 1.27 4.96
N HIS A 210 15.65 0.66 3.79
CA HIS A 210 14.84 -0.53 3.58
C HIS A 210 15.50 -1.51 2.63
N GLU A 211 15.04 -2.73 2.66
CA GLU A 211 15.34 -3.81 1.74
C GLU A 211 14.05 -4.26 1.07
N LEU A 212 14.14 -4.65 -0.19
CA LEU A 212 13.02 -5.07 -1.03
C LEU A 212 13.28 -6.46 -1.58
N TRP A 213 12.29 -7.33 -1.43
CA TRP A 213 12.27 -8.62 -2.10
C TRP A 213 11.07 -8.72 -3.05
N ARG A 214 11.36 -8.96 -4.34
CA ARG A 214 10.36 -9.18 -5.39
C ARG A 214 10.03 -10.66 -5.50
N HIS A 215 9.38 -11.20 -4.50
CA HIS A 215 9.09 -12.64 -4.40
C HIS A 215 8.28 -13.19 -5.57
N ALA A 216 7.42 -12.38 -6.20
CA ALA A 216 6.63 -12.81 -7.36
C ALA A 216 7.46 -13.04 -8.63
N GLU A 217 8.69 -12.52 -8.70
CA GLU A 217 9.61 -12.74 -9.83
C GLU A 217 10.40 -14.05 -9.68
N GLU A 218 10.35 -14.68 -8.49
CA GLU A 218 11.07 -15.89 -8.18
C GLU A 218 10.22 -17.14 -8.40
N LYS A 219 10.86 -18.24 -8.74
CA LYS A 219 10.20 -19.53 -8.92
C LYS A 219 10.27 -20.36 -7.64
N LYS A 220 9.13 -20.96 -7.25
CA LYS A 220 9.04 -21.91 -6.12
C LYS A 220 9.40 -21.31 -4.76
N VAL A 221 8.96 -20.10 -4.51
CA VAL A 221 9.05 -19.47 -3.17
C VAL A 221 7.89 -19.99 -2.32
N ASP A 222 8.19 -20.32 -1.09
CA ASP A 222 7.18 -20.68 -0.11
C ASP A 222 7.12 -19.67 1.07
N ARG A 223 6.30 -19.97 2.02
CA ARG A 223 6.05 -19.12 3.19
C ARG A 223 7.26 -19.08 4.13
N GLU A 224 7.96 -20.19 4.25
CA GLU A 224 9.13 -20.34 5.09
C GLU A 224 10.28 -19.48 4.57
N ASP A 225 10.48 -19.40 3.24
CA ASP A 225 11.44 -18.50 2.60
C ASP A 225 11.15 -17.03 2.95
N ALA A 226 9.86 -16.65 2.98
CA ALA A 226 9.46 -15.29 3.32
C ALA A 226 9.77 -14.96 4.79
N VAL A 227 9.53 -15.88 5.72
CA VAL A 227 9.87 -15.70 7.13
C VAL A 227 11.37 -15.59 7.32
N ASP A 228 12.14 -16.46 6.69
CA ASP A 228 13.61 -16.48 6.80
C ASP A 228 14.20 -15.18 6.24
N TRP A 229 13.75 -14.73 5.07
CA TRP A 229 14.17 -13.46 4.50
C TRP A 229 13.86 -12.27 5.43
N LEU A 230 12.65 -12.23 6.01
CA LEU A 230 12.27 -11.19 6.96
C LEU A 230 13.17 -11.18 8.19
N VAL A 231 13.40 -12.35 8.81
CA VAL A 231 14.23 -12.48 10.00
C VAL A 231 15.68 -12.02 9.72
N GLU A 232 16.27 -12.48 8.62
CA GLU A 232 17.62 -12.07 8.23
C GLU A 232 17.72 -10.58 7.96
N THR A 233 16.74 -10.05 7.22
CA THR A 233 16.70 -8.62 6.86
C THR A 233 16.54 -7.74 8.08
N LEU A 234 15.62 -8.07 8.99
CA LEU A 234 15.43 -7.31 10.22
C LEU A 234 16.71 -7.33 11.09
N LYS A 235 17.39 -8.47 11.23
CA LYS A 235 18.67 -8.54 11.96
C LYS A 235 19.74 -7.65 11.30
N LYS A 236 19.83 -7.63 9.98
CA LYS A 236 20.74 -6.74 9.24
C LYS A 236 20.40 -5.26 9.47
N LEU A 237 19.12 -4.92 9.47
CA LEU A 237 18.63 -3.56 9.71
C LEU A 237 18.91 -3.10 11.14
N ILE A 238 18.70 -3.95 12.15
CA ILE A 238 19.05 -3.68 13.55
C ILE A 238 20.54 -3.39 13.66
N ALA A 239 21.40 -4.27 13.12
CA ALA A 239 22.85 -4.07 13.15
C ALA A 239 23.28 -2.78 12.41
N ALA A 240 22.61 -2.42 11.34
CA ALA A 240 22.88 -1.17 10.62
C ALA A 240 22.49 0.06 11.46
N ALA A 241 21.35 0.03 12.14
CA ALA A 241 20.90 1.10 13.02
C ALA A 241 21.86 1.28 14.21
N ASP A 242 22.29 0.18 14.84
CA ASP A 242 23.26 0.19 15.94
C ASP A 242 24.60 0.82 15.52
N LYS A 243 25.09 0.48 14.33
CA LYS A 243 26.33 1.04 13.78
C LYS A 243 26.25 2.56 13.62
N GLU A 244 25.12 3.07 13.20
CA GLU A 244 24.86 4.51 13.04
C GLU A 244 24.35 5.17 14.33
N LYS A 245 24.29 4.42 15.44
CA LYS A 245 23.82 4.87 16.78
C LYS A 245 22.38 5.39 16.74
N LEU A 246 21.57 4.88 15.83
CA LEU A 246 20.15 5.15 15.74
C LEU A 246 19.41 4.26 16.74
N LYS A 247 18.76 4.86 17.73
CA LYS A 247 18.07 4.13 18.80
C LYS A 247 16.74 3.57 18.29
N LEU A 248 16.68 2.27 18.07
CA LEU A 248 15.44 1.59 17.69
C LEU A 248 14.54 1.40 18.91
N ALA A 249 13.28 1.80 18.81
CA ALA A 249 12.26 1.38 19.75
C ALA A 249 12.03 -0.14 19.64
N PRO A 250 11.66 -0.82 20.73
CA PRO A 250 11.40 -2.26 20.74
C PRO A 250 10.05 -2.58 20.07
N PHE A 251 9.89 -2.16 18.82
CA PHE A 251 8.63 -2.25 18.09
C PHE A 251 8.84 -2.62 16.62
N ILE A 252 8.01 -3.55 16.14
CA ILE A 252 7.88 -3.91 14.73
C ILE A 252 6.42 -3.74 14.32
N GLY A 253 6.16 -2.82 13.39
CA GLY A 253 4.84 -2.67 12.76
C GLY A 253 4.77 -3.42 11.43
N ILE A 254 3.67 -4.12 11.15
CA ILE A 254 3.52 -4.98 9.97
C ILE A 254 2.24 -4.62 9.22
N GLY A 255 2.37 -4.28 7.94
CA GLY A 255 1.29 -4.32 6.96
C GLY A 255 1.30 -5.67 6.23
N CYS A 256 0.17 -6.38 6.22
CA CYS A 256 0.04 -7.69 5.59
C CYS A 256 -1.34 -7.84 4.93
N PRO A 257 -1.45 -8.39 3.71
CA PRO A 257 -2.73 -8.63 3.07
C PRO A 257 -3.64 -9.53 3.90
N GLY A 258 -4.94 -9.32 3.77
CA GLY A 258 -5.97 -10.17 4.32
C GLY A 258 -6.65 -9.65 5.57
N MET A 259 -7.54 -10.47 6.11
CA MET A 259 -8.26 -10.24 7.36
C MET A 259 -7.39 -10.73 8.50
N ILE A 260 -6.93 -9.80 9.33
CA ILE A 260 -6.00 -10.07 10.43
C ILE A 260 -6.79 -10.28 11.73
N GLU A 261 -6.62 -11.44 12.34
CA GLU A 261 -7.23 -11.78 13.61
C GLU A 261 -6.47 -11.18 14.81
N PRO A 262 -7.13 -11.00 15.97
CA PRO A 262 -6.50 -10.41 17.16
C PRO A 262 -5.27 -11.18 17.69
N ASP A 263 -5.14 -12.46 17.38
CA ASP A 263 -3.98 -13.28 17.72
C ASP A 263 -2.82 -13.19 16.71
N GLY A 264 -3.04 -12.47 15.59
CA GLY A 264 -2.06 -12.30 14.53
C GLY A 264 -2.10 -13.39 13.45
N SER A 265 -3.10 -14.28 13.46
CA SER A 265 -3.37 -15.16 12.33
C SER A 265 -4.10 -14.41 11.20
N ILE A 266 -4.13 -15.01 10.02
CA ILE A 266 -4.82 -14.45 8.85
C ILE A 266 -6.00 -15.35 8.52
N GLU A 267 -7.23 -14.80 8.59
CA GLU A 267 -8.44 -15.57 8.28
C GLU A 267 -8.52 -15.87 6.78
N ARG A 268 -8.34 -14.85 5.93
CA ARG A 268 -8.47 -14.92 4.47
C ARG A 268 -7.85 -13.70 3.79
N GLY A 269 -7.70 -13.76 2.47
CA GLY A 269 -7.26 -12.61 1.65
C GLY A 269 -5.74 -12.53 1.47
N ALA A 270 -5.00 -13.60 1.79
CA ALA A 270 -3.57 -13.72 1.64
C ALA A 270 -3.14 -14.66 0.48
N GLN A 271 -4.06 -14.99 -0.41
CA GLN A 271 -3.84 -15.98 -1.49
C GLN A 271 -2.75 -15.58 -2.50
N ASN A 272 -2.38 -14.31 -2.57
CA ASN A 272 -1.32 -13.82 -3.46
C ASN A 272 0.08 -13.88 -2.81
N LEU A 273 0.17 -14.35 -1.57
CA LEU A 273 1.45 -14.52 -0.88
C LEU A 273 2.03 -15.91 -1.15
N PRO A 274 3.37 -16.08 -1.07
CA PRO A 274 4.01 -17.37 -1.31
C PRO A 274 3.63 -18.38 -0.22
N GLY A 275 3.09 -19.52 -0.63
CA GLY A 275 2.61 -20.57 0.27
C GLY A 275 1.28 -20.24 0.96
N ASN A 276 0.92 -21.00 2.00
CA ASN A 276 -0.35 -20.85 2.70
C ASN A 276 -0.20 -20.05 3.99
N TRP A 277 -0.52 -18.76 3.94
CA TRP A 277 -0.51 -17.84 5.08
C TRP A 277 -1.79 -17.89 5.93
N GLU A 278 -2.87 -18.45 5.40
CA GLU A 278 -4.17 -18.59 6.06
C GLU A 278 -4.27 -19.87 6.91
N SER A 279 -3.15 -20.59 7.03
CA SER A 279 -3.07 -21.79 7.85
C SER A 279 -3.19 -21.47 9.34
N SER A 280 -4.07 -22.16 10.06
CA SER A 280 -4.21 -22.06 11.52
C SER A 280 -2.93 -22.41 12.31
N LYS A 281 -1.92 -22.98 11.63
CA LYS A 281 -0.62 -23.30 12.22
C LYS A 281 0.43 -22.22 11.94
N PHE A 282 0.06 -21.16 11.22
CA PHE A 282 0.98 -20.08 10.85
C PHE A 282 0.61 -18.79 11.57
N ASN A 283 1.60 -18.18 12.19
CA ASN A 283 1.45 -16.88 12.82
C ASN A 283 2.76 -16.12 12.69
N LEU A 284 2.79 -15.17 11.76
CA LEU A 284 3.99 -14.38 11.47
C LEU A 284 4.48 -13.57 12.69
N PRO A 285 3.62 -12.84 13.43
CA PRO A 285 4.06 -12.11 14.62
C PRO A 285 4.77 -13.00 15.64
N LEU A 286 4.26 -14.19 15.92
CA LEU A 286 4.89 -15.14 16.86
C LEU A 286 6.24 -15.64 16.36
N LEU A 287 6.36 -15.93 15.06
CA LEU A 287 7.63 -16.38 14.47
C LEU A 287 8.68 -15.27 14.54
N LEU A 288 8.32 -14.04 14.22
CA LEU A 288 9.23 -12.89 14.31
C LEU A 288 9.61 -12.58 15.76
N HIS A 289 8.68 -12.63 16.70
CA HIS A 289 8.97 -12.44 18.12
C HIS A 289 9.93 -13.51 18.65
N LYS A 290 9.76 -14.77 18.24
CA LYS A 290 10.67 -15.85 18.59
C LYS A 290 12.08 -15.63 18.05
N ALA A 291 12.20 -15.08 16.83
CA ALA A 291 13.49 -14.84 16.18
C ALA A 291 14.19 -13.55 16.67
N ILE A 292 13.39 -12.55 17.08
CA ILE A 292 13.84 -11.24 17.56
C ILE A 292 13.06 -10.92 18.86
N PRO A 293 13.34 -11.61 19.96
CA PRO A 293 12.59 -11.42 21.20
C PRO A 293 12.85 -10.05 21.84
N LYS A 294 14.00 -9.44 21.52
CA LYS A 294 14.41 -8.13 22.04
C LYS A 294 15.00 -7.26 20.95
N ILE A 295 14.77 -5.95 21.09
CA ILE A 295 15.50 -4.90 20.37
C ILE A 295 16.16 -4.03 21.43
N GLY A 296 17.50 -3.95 21.41
CA GLY A 296 18.26 -3.47 22.55
C GLY A 296 18.06 -4.38 23.76
N ASP A 297 17.72 -3.77 24.91
CA ASP A 297 17.48 -4.50 26.16
C ASP A 297 15.99 -4.78 26.44
N GLU A 298 15.08 -4.26 25.61
CA GLU A 298 13.64 -4.33 25.83
C GLU A 298 12.96 -5.40 24.97
N ASP A 299 11.86 -5.96 25.48
CA ASP A 299 11.08 -6.99 24.79
C ASP A 299 10.40 -6.41 23.55
N THR A 300 10.51 -7.10 22.43
CA THR A 300 9.95 -6.66 21.15
C THR A 300 8.43 -6.74 21.16
N ALA A 301 7.76 -5.61 20.96
CA ALA A 301 6.34 -5.56 20.67
C ALA A 301 6.12 -5.63 19.15
N ILE A 302 5.12 -6.41 18.72
CA ILE A 302 4.78 -6.56 17.31
C ILE A 302 3.28 -6.31 17.14
N VAL A 303 2.92 -5.46 16.17
CA VAL A 303 1.52 -5.26 15.76
C VAL A 303 1.43 -5.45 14.26
N MET A 304 0.48 -6.26 13.82
CA MET A 304 0.17 -6.51 12.41
C MET A 304 -1.26 -6.06 12.10
N HIS A 305 -1.43 -5.41 10.96
CA HIS A 305 -2.73 -5.03 10.42
C HIS A 305 -2.74 -5.21 8.90
N ASN A 306 -3.93 -5.10 8.31
CA ASN A 306 -4.08 -5.14 6.85
C ASN A 306 -3.18 -4.09 6.17
N ASP A 307 -2.55 -4.47 5.05
CA ASP A 307 -1.59 -3.66 4.31
C ASP A 307 -2.18 -2.33 3.81
N ALA A 308 -3.41 -2.34 3.29
CA ALA A 308 -4.08 -1.13 2.82
C ALA A 308 -4.39 -0.18 3.98
N VAL A 309 -4.77 -0.71 5.15
CA VAL A 309 -4.95 0.09 6.37
C VAL A 309 -3.63 0.72 6.76
N VAL A 310 -2.55 -0.07 6.83
CA VAL A 310 -1.22 0.44 7.22
C VAL A 310 -0.73 1.50 6.24
N GLN A 311 -0.90 1.30 4.93
CA GLN A 311 -0.62 2.35 3.95
C GLN A 311 -1.43 3.62 4.23
N GLY A 312 -2.73 3.49 4.48
CA GLY A 312 -3.62 4.60 4.80
C GLY A 312 -3.20 5.36 6.06
N LEU A 313 -2.67 4.67 7.07
CA LEU A 313 -2.17 5.28 8.30
C LEU A 313 -1.04 6.29 8.07
N SER A 314 -0.28 6.17 6.99
CA SER A 314 0.73 7.17 6.62
C SER A 314 0.14 8.56 6.35
N GLU A 315 -1.16 8.64 6.08
CA GLU A 315 -1.90 9.89 5.88
C GLU A 315 -2.49 10.46 7.20
N ALA A 316 -2.51 9.70 8.29
CA ALA A 316 -3.12 10.12 9.55
C ALA A 316 -2.67 11.52 10.05
N PRO A 317 -1.38 11.91 9.98
CA PRO A 317 -0.94 13.25 10.39
C PRO A 317 -1.51 14.39 9.54
N PHE A 318 -2.05 14.09 8.36
CA PHE A 318 -2.54 15.06 7.39
C PHE A 318 -4.07 15.10 7.30
N MET A 319 -4.75 14.31 8.13
CA MET A 319 -6.21 14.27 8.26
C MET A 319 -6.68 15.20 9.38
N THR A 320 -6.27 16.46 9.35
CA THR A 320 -6.56 17.43 10.42
C THR A 320 -8.00 17.93 10.44
N ASP A 321 -8.74 17.69 9.39
CA ASP A 321 -10.13 18.07 9.18
C ASP A 321 -11.13 16.98 9.61
N VAL A 322 -10.64 15.84 10.07
CA VAL A 322 -11.47 14.73 10.54
C VAL A 322 -11.80 14.95 12.01
N HIS A 323 -12.93 15.56 12.29
CA HIS A 323 -13.43 15.84 13.65
C HIS A 323 -13.83 14.60 14.45
N SER A 324 -13.82 13.42 13.87
CA SER A 324 -14.27 12.17 14.49
C SER A 324 -13.18 11.40 15.25
N TRP A 325 -11.98 11.90 15.32
CA TRP A 325 -10.84 11.21 15.92
C TRP A 325 -10.59 11.54 17.39
N GLY A 326 -11.57 11.38 18.22
CA GLY A 326 -11.39 11.40 19.66
C GLY A 326 -11.81 12.68 20.35
N SER A 327 -13.01 12.71 20.68
CA SER A 327 -13.54 13.36 21.90
C SER A 327 -13.71 12.32 22.98
#